data_c8e646459ee189e363630337c1e06f13
#
_entry.id   c8e646459ee189e363630337c1e06f13
#
_cell.length_a   1.000
_cell.length_b   1.000
_cell.length_c   1.000
_cell.angle_alpha   90.00
_cell.angle_beta   90.00
_cell.angle_gamma   90.00
#
_symmetry.space_group_name_H-M   'P 1'
#
loop_
_entity.id
_entity.type
_entity.pdbx_description
1 polymer ?
#
loop_
_entity_poly.entity_id
_entity_poly.type
_entity_poly.pdbx_seq_one_letter_code
_entity_poly.pdbx_strand_id
1 'polypeptide(L)'
;MNSINFVVLGEQTIANDFGKKGTATDLTLYDKKESDVIRTWVVPNGFPEKIQPLLQAINIAEYVIFYVASLDKYVGEQIIALDMLGKKDGIISHSYEVDENRLNSMIKGTVLSNYKKVDSPNIKQELTKFLPISNNGDTQIVIDHCFDVKGVGTVVLGKVLQGTVNQYDNLKHLPSGSEVMIKSIQMHDDDIKLANCPARVGLSLKGIKPDEVGRGDIITSDESLLVKSEIEVNFKQSPFYKGGISVNQMCLISVGLQIKAAKFSSISPVKLTLEKPIICKKNDICLFIKPESTTVRIIGSGKIN
;
A
#
# COMPACT_ATOMS: atom_id res chain seq x y z
N MET A 1 -0.01 -13.53 -17.95
CA MET A 1 1.13 -12.71 -17.47
C MET A 1 1.01 -12.56 -15.97
N ASN A 2 2.07 -12.86 -15.21
CA ASN A 2 2.07 -12.82 -13.74
C ASN A 2 2.69 -11.52 -13.25
N SER A 3 2.29 -11.06 -12.06
CA SER A 3 2.86 -9.86 -11.43
C SER A 3 3.34 -10.15 -10.02
N ILE A 4 4.42 -9.47 -9.62
CA ILE A 4 4.95 -9.50 -8.26
C ILE A 4 5.31 -8.07 -7.87
N ASN A 5 4.78 -7.57 -6.75
CA ASN A 5 5.01 -6.20 -6.32
C ASN A 5 5.81 -6.18 -5.02
N PHE A 6 6.89 -5.43 -5.03
CA PHE A 6 7.77 -5.21 -3.90
C PHE A 6 7.68 -3.76 -3.44
N VAL A 7 7.79 -3.52 -2.14
CA VAL A 7 8.13 -2.21 -1.61
C VAL A 7 9.61 -2.19 -1.25
N VAL A 8 10.30 -1.12 -1.63
CA VAL A 8 11.73 -0.91 -1.30
C VAL A 8 11.82 0.14 -0.21
N LEU A 9 12.35 -0.26 0.93
CA LEU A 9 12.46 0.55 2.15
C LEU A 9 13.91 0.61 2.64
N GLY A 10 14.17 1.55 3.55
CA GLY A 10 15.52 1.89 3.99
C GLY A 10 16.22 2.74 2.94
N GLU A 11 17.31 2.27 2.36
CA GLU A 11 18.00 2.95 1.25
C GLU A 11 17.26 2.66 -0.07
N GLN A 12 16.49 3.64 -0.50
CA GLN A 12 15.55 3.49 -1.62
C GLN A 12 16.25 3.49 -2.99
N THR A 13 17.46 4.03 -3.08
CA THR A 13 18.20 4.17 -4.36
C THR A 13 18.56 2.84 -4.99
N ILE A 14 18.59 1.75 -4.21
CA ILE A 14 18.80 0.39 -4.76
C ILE A 14 17.74 -0.02 -5.78
N ALA A 15 16.56 0.60 -5.75
CA ALA A 15 15.48 0.33 -6.71
C ALA A 15 15.89 0.69 -8.15
N ASN A 16 16.80 1.64 -8.36
CA ASN A 16 17.34 1.99 -9.67
C ASN A 16 18.01 0.80 -10.38
N ASP A 17 18.50 -0.16 -9.60
CA ASP A 17 19.20 -1.34 -10.10
C ASP A 17 18.27 -2.49 -10.48
N PHE A 18 16.99 -2.41 -10.12
CA PHE A 18 16.05 -3.51 -10.30
C PHE A 18 15.24 -3.40 -11.58
N GLY A 19 14.84 -2.19 -11.98
CA GLY A 19 13.96 -2.01 -13.13
C GLY A 19 14.04 -0.60 -13.73
N LYS A 20 13.27 -0.40 -14.81
CA LYS A 20 13.11 0.89 -15.45
C LYS A 20 12.19 1.77 -14.60
N LYS A 21 12.59 3.02 -14.38
CA LYS A 21 11.78 4.01 -13.70
C LYS A 21 10.55 4.37 -14.53
N GLY A 22 9.37 4.18 -13.96
CA GLY A 22 8.09 4.57 -14.52
C GLY A 22 7.52 5.82 -13.87
N THR A 23 6.26 5.75 -13.39
CA THR A 23 5.59 6.85 -12.71
C THR A 23 6.38 7.31 -11.49
N ALA A 24 6.57 8.62 -11.36
CA ALA A 24 7.30 9.24 -10.25
C ALA A 24 6.51 10.44 -9.71
N THR A 25 5.94 10.25 -8.52
CA THR A 25 5.26 11.27 -7.73
C THR A 25 5.80 11.22 -6.29
N ASP A 26 4.96 11.26 -5.28
CA ASP A 26 5.28 10.87 -3.89
C ASP A 26 5.55 9.36 -3.74
N LEU A 27 5.13 8.57 -4.74
CA LEU A 27 5.53 7.19 -4.97
C LEU A 27 6.28 7.10 -6.29
N THR A 28 7.42 6.42 -6.32
CA THR A 28 8.09 6.05 -7.57
C THR A 28 7.94 4.56 -7.79
N LEU A 29 7.58 4.20 -9.00
CA LEU A 29 7.47 2.82 -9.42
C LEU A 29 8.56 2.51 -10.44
N TYR A 30 9.22 1.38 -10.23
CA TYR A 30 10.15 0.77 -11.17
C TYR A 30 9.55 -0.55 -11.61
N ASP A 31 9.73 -0.93 -12.84
CA ASP A 31 9.23 -2.20 -13.35
C ASP A 31 10.23 -2.87 -14.30
N LYS A 32 10.10 -4.19 -14.38
CA LYS A 32 10.86 -5.05 -15.29
C LYS A 32 10.01 -6.23 -15.68
N LYS A 33 9.92 -6.46 -16.99
CA LYS A 33 9.30 -7.65 -17.56
C LYS A 33 10.40 -8.67 -17.88
N GLU A 34 10.28 -9.85 -17.31
CA GLU A 34 11.18 -10.98 -17.58
C GLU A 34 10.32 -12.20 -17.92
N SER A 35 10.39 -12.65 -19.16
CA SER A 35 9.54 -13.72 -19.68
C SER A 35 8.05 -13.41 -19.45
N ASP A 36 7.37 -14.20 -18.61
CA ASP A 36 5.94 -14.05 -18.32
C ASP A 36 5.66 -13.40 -16.95
N VAL A 37 6.68 -12.81 -16.34
CA VAL A 37 6.58 -12.17 -15.02
C VAL A 37 6.94 -10.69 -15.11
N ILE A 38 6.05 -9.83 -14.64
CA ILE A 38 6.32 -8.40 -14.39
C ILE A 38 6.61 -8.23 -12.91
N ARG A 39 7.79 -7.68 -12.61
CA ARG A 39 8.14 -7.25 -11.24
C ARG A 39 8.05 -5.75 -11.15
N THR A 40 7.36 -5.28 -10.11
CA THR A 40 7.22 -3.85 -9.79
C THR A 40 7.84 -3.56 -8.44
N TRP A 41 8.63 -2.50 -8.35
CA TRP A 41 9.21 -2.01 -7.09
C TRP A 41 8.67 -0.62 -6.80
N VAL A 42 8.02 -0.49 -5.65
CA VAL A 42 7.40 0.75 -5.18
C VAL A 42 8.29 1.40 -4.15
N VAL A 43 8.62 2.65 -4.36
CA VAL A 43 9.48 3.47 -3.49
C VAL A 43 8.68 4.65 -2.95
N PRO A 44 8.62 4.86 -1.62
CA PRO A 44 7.90 5.99 -1.03
C PRO A 44 8.76 7.28 -1.03
N ASN A 45 8.89 7.95 -2.17
CA ASN A 45 9.70 9.17 -2.31
C ASN A 45 9.34 10.31 -1.35
N GLY A 46 8.08 10.43 -0.97
CA GLY A 46 7.63 11.46 -0.03
C GLY A 46 7.98 11.17 1.43
N PHE A 47 8.56 10.01 1.73
CA PHE A 47 9.08 9.67 3.04
C PHE A 47 10.59 10.00 3.09
N PRO A 48 11.13 10.61 4.17
CA PRO A 48 10.52 10.72 5.51
C PRO A 48 9.68 11.98 5.77
N GLU A 49 9.61 12.97 4.88
CA GLU A 49 8.88 14.23 5.10
C GLU A 49 7.40 13.96 5.45
N LYS A 50 6.78 13.06 4.70
CA LYS A 50 5.41 12.60 4.91
C LYS A 50 5.36 11.10 5.17
N ILE A 51 4.56 10.67 6.13
CA ILE A 51 4.39 9.25 6.44
C ILE A 51 3.43 8.53 5.49
N GLN A 52 2.50 9.27 4.87
CA GLN A 52 1.46 8.70 4.02
C GLN A 52 2.01 7.89 2.85
N PRO A 53 3.01 8.37 2.07
CA PRO A 53 3.62 7.58 0.99
C PRO A 53 4.23 6.26 1.47
N LEU A 54 4.83 6.22 2.68
CA LEU A 54 5.35 4.99 3.26
C LEU A 54 4.24 3.94 3.40
N LEU A 55 3.13 4.31 4.04
CA LEU A 55 2.01 3.39 4.30
C LEU A 55 1.35 2.94 2.99
N GLN A 56 1.21 3.85 2.02
CA GLN A 56 0.65 3.54 0.71
C GLN A 56 1.56 2.59 -0.08
N ALA A 57 2.88 2.84 -0.11
CA ALA A 57 3.83 1.95 -0.78
C ALA A 57 3.80 0.53 -0.18
N ILE A 58 3.78 0.41 1.15
CA ILE A 58 3.68 -0.86 1.85
C ILE A 58 2.37 -1.59 1.49
N ASN A 59 1.26 -0.87 1.34
CA ASN A 59 -0.04 -1.47 1.01
C ASN A 59 -0.18 -1.88 -0.47
N ILE A 60 0.57 -1.27 -1.38
CA ILE A 60 0.62 -1.69 -2.79
C ILE A 60 1.32 -3.05 -2.93
N ALA A 61 2.38 -3.32 -2.15
CA ALA A 61 3.26 -4.46 -2.33
C ALA A 61 2.81 -5.71 -1.56
N GLU A 62 3.11 -6.89 -2.14
CA GLU A 62 3.03 -8.17 -1.44
C GLU A 62 4.27 -8.38 -0.57
N TYR A 63 5.45 -8.05 -1.11
CA TYR A 63 6.74 -8.37 -0.54
C TYR A 63 7.54 -7.12 -0.19
N VAL A 64 8.44 -7.26 0.76
CA VAL A 64 9.28 -6.18 1.26
C VAL A 64 10.75 -6.44 0.94
N ILE A 65 11.43 -5.41 0.46
CA ILE A 65 12.89 -5.32 0.40
C ILE A 65 13.28 -4.22 1.37
N PHE A 66 13.89 -4.60 2.49
CA PHE A 66 14.33 -3.67 3.50
C PHE A 66 15.85 -3.60 3.54
N TYR A 67 16.42 -2.59 2.88
CA TYR A 67 17.87 -2.39 2.86
C TYR A 67 18.26 -1.27 3.84
N VAL A 68 18.90 -1.63 4.92
CA VAL A 68 19.28 -0.71 6.01
C VAL A 68 20.69 -0.20 5.77
N ALA A 69 20.83 1.07 5.36
CA ALA A 69 22.13 1.71 5.21
C ALA A 69 22.64 2.35 6.51
N SER A 70 21.74 2.81 7.37
CA SER A 70 22.05 3.38 8.68
C SER A 70 20.91 3.14 9.66
N LEU A 71 21.19 3.18 10.97
CA LEU A 71 20.17 3.01 12.00
C LEU A 71 19.75 4.38 12.54
N ASP A 72 18.60 4.85 12.10
CA ASP A 72 18.01 6.12 12.52
C ASP A 72 16.53 5.95 12.97
N LYS A 73 15.89 7.06 13.32
CA LYS A 73 14.48 7.07 13.72
C LYS A 73 13.52 6.66 12.60
N TYR A 74 13.90 6.90 11.35
CA TYR A 74 13.07 6.59 10.19
C TYR A 74 13.07 5.10 9.86
N VAL A 75 14.20 4.42 10.07
CA VAL A 75 14.28 2.95 10.05
C VAL A 75 13.36 2.36 11.12
N GLY A 76 13.37 2.91 12.34
CA GLY A 76 12.44 2.50 13.39
C GLY A 76 10.97 2.68 13.01
N GLU A 77 10.63 3.79 12.37
CA GLU A 77 9.24 4.05 11.94
C GLU A 77 8.79 3.11 10.81
N GLN A 78 9.69 2.75 9.88
CA GLN A 78 9.43 1.76 8.85
C GLN A 78 9.20 0.36 9.45
N ILE A 79 9.99 -0.03 10.45
CA ILE A 79 9.80 -1.29 11.19
C ILE A 79 8.41 -1.33 11.84
N ILE A 80 8.00 -0.25 12.52
CA ILE A 80 6.68 -0.14 13.16
C ILE A 80 5.56 -0.24 12.11
N ALA A 81 5.71 0.44 10.97
CA ALA A 81 4.72 0.41 9.89
C ALA A 81 4.54 -1.01 9.32
N LEU A 82 5.64 -1.70 9.04
CA LEU A 82 5.63 -3.07 8.52
C LEU A 82 4.99 -4.05 9.51
N ASP A 83 5.36 -3.93 10.79
CA ASP A 83 4.82 -4.79 11.85
C ASP A 83 3.32 -4.59 12.04
N MET A 84 2.87 -3.34 12.13
CA MET A 84 1.45 -3.02 12.33
C MET A 84 0.58 -3.34 11.12
N LEU A 85 1.12 -3.27 9.90
CA LEU A 85 0.45 -3.70 8.67
C LEU A 85 0.54 -5.22 8.46
N GLY A 86 1.30 -5.94 9.30
CA GLY A 86 1.43 -7.39 9.23
C GLY A 86 2.12 -7.89 7.97
N LYS A 87 3.10 -7.16 7.44
CA LYS A 87 3.86 -7.53 6.24
C LYS A 87 4.90 -8.60 6.59
N LYS A 88 4.51 -9.86 6.47
CA LYS A 88 5.30 -11.01 6.96
C LYS A 88 6.38 -11.48 6.01
N ASP A 89 6.24 -11.19 4.71
CA ASP A 89 7.08 -11.76 3.67
C ASP A 89 7.99 -10.70 3.06
N GLY A 90 9.28 -10.95 3.13
CA GLY A 90 10.29 -10.04 2.60
C GLY A 90 11.71 -10.49 2.85
N ILE A 91 12.63 -9.67 2.41
CA ILE A 91 14.06 -9.80 2.70
C ILE A 91 14.54 -8.58 3.46
N ILE A 92 15.54 -8.79 4.31
CA ILE A 92 16.28 -7.73 4.99
C ILE A 92 17.75 -7.85 4.64
N SER A 93 18.34 -6.72 4.30
CA SER A 93 19.77 -6.58 4.03
C SER A 93 20.28 -5.30 4.69
N HIS A 94 21.57 -5.19 4.89
CA HIS A 94 22.17 -3.98 5.45
C HIS A 94 23.55 -3.71 4.87
N SER A 95 24.02 -2.47 5.00
CA SER A 95 25.40 -2.11 4.69
C SER A 95 26.34 -2.67 5.76
N TYR A 96 27.63 -2.79 5.41
CA TYR A 96 28.67 -3.27 6.34
C TYR A 96 28.89 -2.33 7.54
N GLU A 97 28.44 -1.07 7.44
CA GLU A 97 28.58 -0.07 8.51
C GLU A 97 27.50 -0.20 9.60
N VAL A 98 26.46 -0.97 9.34
CA VAL A 98 25.34 -1.17 10.28
C VAL A 98 25.72 -2.17 11.36
N ASP A 99 25.55 -1.80 12.62
CA ASP A 99 25.64 -2.72 13.75
C ASP A 99 24.48 -3.73 13.67
N GLU A 100 24.82 -4.95 13.24
CA GLU A 100 23.85 -6.03 13.06
C GLU A 100 23.17 -6.43 14.38
N ASN A 101 23.87 -6.39 15.51
CA ASN A 101 23.29 -6.71 16.82
C ASN A 101 22.21 -5.71 17.20
N ARG A 102 22.45 -4.42 16.94
CA ARG A 102 21.49 -3.36 17.16
C ARG A 102 20.28 -3.50 16.21
N LEU A 103 20.49 -3.77 14.93
CA LEU A 103 19.42 -4.02 13.98
C LEU A 103 18.57 -5.22 14.43
N ASN A 104 19.19 -6.34 14.79
CA ASN A 104 18.51 -7.52 15.31
C ASN A 104 17.67 -7.22 16.56
N SER A 105 18.18 -6.36 17.44
CA SER A 105 17.44 -5.92 18.64
C SER A 105 16.21 -5.08 18.26
N MET A 106 16.30 -4.22 17.23
CA MET A 106 15.18 -3.39 16.75
C MET A 106 14.06 -4.21 16.10
N ILE A 107 14.41 -5.25 15.35
CA ILE A 107 13.41 -6.09 14.64
C ILE A 107 12.88 -7.25 15.51
N LYS A 108 13.51 -7.52 16.66
CA LYS A 108 13.11 -8.61 17.55
C LYS A 108 11.65 -8.46 18.01
N GLY A 109 10.87 -9.54 17.83
CA GLY A 109 9.46 -9.55 18.22
C GLY A 109 8.52 -8.85 17.23
N THR A 110 9.03 -8.37 16.10
CA THR A 110 8.24 -7.83 14.98
C THR A 110 8.15 -8.87 13.85
N VAL A 111 7.30 -8.61 12.85
CA VAL A 111 7.21 -9.47 11.64
C VAL A 111 8.54 -9.58 10.91
N LEU A 112 9.41 -8.57 11.00
CA LEU A 112 10.71 -8.54 10.33
C LEU A 112 11.70 -9.57 10.91
N SER A 113 11.49 -10.08 12.11
CA SER A 113 12.32 -11.16 12.66
C SER A 113 12.26 -12.45 11.82
N ASN A 114 11.20 -12.59 11.00
CA ASN A 114 11.02 -13.72 10.09
C ASN A 114 11.53 -13.46 8.67
N TYR A 115 11.99 -12.23 8.36
CA TYR A 115 12.51 -11.91 7.03
C TYR A 115 13.80 -12.67 6.77
N LYS A 116 13.93 -13.11 5.53
CA LYS A 116 15.19 -13.71 5.10
C LYS A 116 16.29 -12.65 5.07
N LYS A 117 17.38 -12.90 5.80
CA LYS A 117 18.59 -12.09 5.72
C LYS A 117 19.34 -12.42 4.43
N VAL A 118 19.72 -11.41 3.69
CA VAL A 118 20.37 -11.53 2.38
C VAL A 118 21.50 -10.52 2.29
N ASP A 119 22.68 -10.95 1.89
CA ASP A 119 23.79 -10.04 1.60
C ASP A 119 23.48 -9.17 0.38
N SER A 120 23.88 -7.92 0.40
CA SER A 120 23.60 -6.94 -0.66
C SER A 120 23.82 -7.44 -2.09
N PRO A 121 24.93 -8.10 -2.43
CA PRO A 121 25.19 -8.60 -3.79
C PRO A 121 24.18 -9.66 -4.26
N ASN A 122 23.55 -10.37 -3.31
CA ASN A 122 22.66 -11.48 -3.59
C ASN A 122 21.18 -11.08 -3.69
N ILE A 123 20.84 -9.82 -3.41
CA ILE A 123 19.43 -9.33 -3.41
C ILE A 123 18.77 -9.67 -4.75
N LYS A 124 19.36 -9.28 -5.89
CA LYS A 124 18.75 -9.50 -7.22
C LYS A 124 18.45 -10.98 -7.48
N GLN A 125 19.36 -11.86 -7.11
CA GLN A 125 19.16 -13.31 -7.25
C GLN A 125 18.03 -13.80 -6.34
N GLU A 126 17.95 -13.30 -5.11
CA GLU A 126 16.91 -13.70 -4.18
C GLU A 126 15.52 -13.28 -4.65
N LEU A 127 15.39 -12.08 -5.27
CA LEU A 127 14.11 -11.59 -5.80
C LEU A 127 13.51 -12.49 -6.88
N THR A 128 14.31 -13.30 -7.58
CA THR A 128 13.79 -14.23 -8.60
C THR A 128 13.02 -15.41 -8.00
N LYS A 129 13.18 -15.69 -6.70
CA LYS A 129 12.54 -16.80 -6.00
C LYS A 129 11.14 -16.50 -5.49
N PHE A 130 10.74 -15.22 -5.47
CA PHE A 130 9.40 -14.84 -5.08
C PHE A 130 8.38 -15.21 -6.14
N LEU A 131 7.23 -15.69 -5.70
CA LEU A 131 6.14 -16.14 -6.55
C LEU A 131 4.95 -15.17 -6.47
N PRO A 132 4.14 -15.05 -7.52
CA PRO A 132 2.91 -14.26 -7.47
C PRO A 132 1.96 -14.81 -6.39
N ILE A 133 1.37 -13.93 -5.59
CA ILE A 133 0.31 -14.28 -4.64
C ILE A 133 -1.02 -14.00 -5.31
N SER A 134 -1.78 -15.03 -5.64
CA SER A 134 -3.13 -14.86 -6.17
C SER A 134 -4.16 -14.83 -5.03
N ASN A 135 -5.16 -13.99 -5.18
CA ASN A 135 -6.33 -13.91 -4.32
C ASN A 135 -7.57 -14.01 -5.20
N ASN A 136 -8.27 -15.15 -5.11
CA ASN A 136 -9.48 -15.39 -5.91
C ASN A 136 -10.70 -14.76 -5.23
N GLY A 137 -11.75 -14.50 -5.99
CA GLY A 137 -13.01 -13.93 -5.51
C GLY A 137 -13.51 -12.82 -6.45
N ASP A 138 -14.42 -12.01 -5.96
CA ASP A 138 -14.96 -10.87 -6.68
C ASP A 138 -13.87 -9.85 -6.99
N THR A 139 -13.99 -9.19 -8.14
CA THR A 139 -13.00 -8.24 -8.60
C THR A 139 -12.88 -7.05 -7.65
N GLN A 140 -11.67 -6.77 -7.21
CA GLN A 140 -11.31 -5.54 -6.48
C GLN A 140 -10.05 -4.94 -7.08
N ILE A 141 -10.12 -3.69 -7.52
CA ILE A 141 -9.00 -2.94 -8.09
C ILE A 141 -8.86 -1.65 -7.29
N VAL A 142 -7.74 -1.49 -6.60
CA VAL A 142 -7.42 -0.23 -5.91
C VAL A 142 -6.71 0.72 -6.86
N ILE A 143 -7.13 1.98 -6.84
CA ILE A 143 -6.55 3.04 -7.68
C ILE A 143 -5.43 3.74 -6.92
N ASP A 144 -4.28 3.91 -7.56
CA ASP A 144 -3.17 4.70 -7.02
C ASP A 144 -2.93 6.02 -7.77
N HIS A 145 -3.26 6.10 -9.07
CA HIS A 145 -3.19 7.33 -9.87
C HIS A 145 -4.37 7.43 -10.82
N CYS A 146 -4.77 8.67 -11.13
CA CYS A 146 -5.79 8.97 -12.14
C CYS A 146 -5.31 10.11 -13.03
N PHE A 147 -5.58 10.00 -14.32
CA PHE A 147 -5.19 10.97 -15.35
C PHE A 147 -6.36 11.25 -16.30
N ASP A 148 -6.41 12.48 -16.81
CA ASP A 148 -7.21 12.83 -17.98
C ASP A 148 -6.31 12.71 -19.22
N VAL A 149 -6.59 11.75 -20.08
CA VAL A 149 -5.81 11.52 -21.30
C VAL A 149 -6.60 11.98 -22.52
N LYS A 150 -6.07 13.00 -23.22
CA LYS A 150 -6.71 13.57 -24.40
C LYS A 150 -7.07 12.47 -25.44
N GLY A 151 -8.34 12.41 -25.81
CA GLY A 151 -8.86 11.44 -26.77
C GLY A 151 -9.21 10.06 -26.18
N VAL A 152 -8.78 9.76 -24.97
CA VAL A 152 -9.08 8.50 -24.25
C VAL A 152 -10.10 8.73 -23.13
N GLY A 153 -9.94 9.83 -22.38
CA GLY A 153 -10.71 10.19 -21.20
C GLY A 153 -10.04 9.73 -19.92
N THR A 154 -10.82 9.26 -18.97
CA THR A 154 -10.34 8.82 -17.65
C THR A 154 -9.48 7.57 -17.75
N VAL A 155 -8.22 7.69 -17.36
CA VAL A 155 -7.27 6.58 -17.25
C VAL A 155 -6.80 6.48 -15.80
N VAL A 156 -6.86 5.29 -15.24
CA VAL A 156 -6.37 5.03 -13.89
C VAL A 156 -5.24 4.01 -13.91
N LEU A 157 -4.27 4.21 -13.01
CA LEU A 157 -3.31 3.16 -12.66
C LEU A 157 -3.75 2.57 -11.33
N GLY A 158 -3.62 1.27 -11.21
CA GLY A 158 -4.04 0.58 -10.01
C GLY A 158 -3.50 -0.84 -9.93
N LYS A 159 -3.99 -1.54 -8.93
CA LYS A 159 -3.63 -2.94 -8.66
C LYS A 159 -4.88 -3.78 -8.45
N VAL A 160 -4.93 -4.92 -9.11
CA VAL A 160 -5.95 -5.95 -8.84
C VAL A 160 -5.61 -6.59 -7.49
N LEU A 161 -6.43 -6.31 -6.47
CA LEU A 161 -6.27 -6.86 -5.11
C LEU A 161 -6.84 -8.25 -4.96
N GLN A 162 -7.89 -8.53 -5.74
CA GLN A 162 -8.63 -9.79 -5.71
C GLN A 162 -9.30 -10.02 -7.07
N GLY A 163 -9.45 -11.30 -7.44
CA GLY A 163 -10.19 -11.72 -8.62
C GLY A 163 -9.49 -11.40 -9.95
N THR A 164 -10.32 -11.18 -10.95
CA THR A 164 -9.91 -10.95 -12.34
C THR A 164 -10.70 -9.79 -12.91
N VAL A 165 -10.05 -8.89 -13.64
CA VAL A 165 -10.69 -7.85 -14.44
C VAL A 165 -10.60 -8.20 -15.92
N ASN A 166 -11.71 -8.09 -16.65
CA ASN A 166 -11.76 -8.27 -18.08
C ASN A 166 -12.09 -6.96 -18.80
N GLN A 167 -11.63 -6.85 -20.03
CA GLN A 167 -12.07 -5.77 -20.91
C GLN A 167 -13.59 -5.85 -21.09
N TYR A 168 -14.25 -4.70 -21.00
CA TYR A 168 -15.71 -4.50 -21.03
C TYR A 168 -16.49 -4.94 -19.79
N ASP A 169 -15.82 -5.33 -18.70
CA ASP A 169 -16.50 -5.50 -17.43
C ASP A 169 -17.19 -4.21 -16.99
N ASN A 170 -18.41 -4.34 -16.46
CA ASN A 170 -19.13 -3.27 -15.78
C ASN A 170 -18.99 -3.50 -14.28
N LEU A 171 -18.38 -2.56 -13.61
CA LEU A 171 -18.03 -2.61 -12.19
C LEU A 171 -18.52 -1.34 -11.49
N LYS A 172 -18.52 -1.35 -10.15
CA LYS A 172 -18.83 -0.15 -9.34
C LYS A 172 -17.55 0.57 -8.95
N HIS A 173 -17.56 1.88 -9.05
CA HIS A 173 -16.56 2.74 -8.42
C HIS A 173 -17.01 3.11 -7.02
N LEU A 174 -16.21 2.83 -6.03
CA LEU A 174 -16.40 3.28 -4.66
C LEU A 174 -15.40 4.39 -4.34
N PRO A 175 -15.82 5.47 -3.61
CA PRO A 175 -17.03 5.55 -2.79
C PRO A 175 -18.27 6.10 -3.52
N SER A 176 -18.19 6.51 -4.81
CA SER A 176 -19.30 7.19 -5.50
C SER A 176 -20.52 6.30 -5.74
N GLY A 177 -20.32 4.99 -5.88
CA GLY A 177 -21.36 4.05 -6.29
C GLY A 177 -21.66 4.05 -7.80
N SER A 178 -20.92 4.86 -8.58
CA SER A 178 -21.10 4.98 -10.05
C SER A 178 -20.73 3.69 -10.75
N GLU A 179 -21.49 3.32 -11.77
CA GLU A 179 -21.12 2.25 -12.68
C GLU A 179 -20.02 2.70 -13.64
N VAL A 180 -18.98 1.89 -13.76
CA VAL A 180 -17.85 2.13 -14.66
C VAL A 180 -17.62 0.94 -15.57
N MET A 181 -17.37 1.18 -16.84
CA MET A 181 -17.00 0.14 -17.81
C MET A 181 -15.50 0.22 -18.10
N ILE A 182 -14.83 -0.93 -18.08
CA ILE A 182 -13.41 -1.08 -18.44
C ILE A 182 -13.27 -1.10 -19.95
N LYS A 183 -12.84 0.02 -20.57
CA LYS A 183 -12.69 0.11 -22.03
C LYS A 183 -11.48 -0.66 -22.54
N SER A 184 -10.34 -0.52 -21.85
CA SER A 184 -9.09 -1.21 -22.17
C SER A 184 -8.28 -1.47 -20.92
N ILE A 185 -7.41 -2.46 -21.00
CA ILE A 185 -6.48 -2.85 -19.93
C ILE A 185 -5.08 -2.89 -20.52
N GLN A 186 -4.12 -2.28 -19.81
CA GLN A 186 -2.71 -2.33 -20.14
C GLN A 186 -1.89 -2.87 -18.97
N MET A 187 -0.88 -3.68 -19.27
CA MET A 187 0.14 -4.11 -18.33
C MET A 187 1.52 -3.93 -18.96
N HIS A 188 2.38 -3.11 -18.34
CA HIS A 188 3.74 -2.84 -18.83
C HIS A 188 3.72 -2.41 -20.32
N ASP A 189 2.86 -1.44 -20.64
CA ASP A 189 2.62 -0.88 -21.98
C ASP A 189 2.00 -1.85 -23.01
N ASP A 190 1.75 -3.12 -22.66
CA ASP A 190 1.06 -4.08 -23.54
C ASP A 190 -0.46 -4.04 -23.33
N ASP A 191 -1.23 -3.96 -24.40
CA ASP A 191 -2.69 -4.13 -24.36
C ASP A 191 -3.05 -5.59 -24.09
N ILE A 192 -3.91 -5.80 -23.10
CA ILE A 192 -4.39 -7.13 -22.72
C ILE A 192 -5.90 -7.16 -22.56
N LYS A 193 -6.51 -8.35 -22.61
CA LYS A 193 -7.96 -8.52 -22.45
C LYS A 193 -8.39 -8.83 -21.03
N LEU A 194 -7.47 -9.36 -20.22
CA LEU A 194 -7.75 -9.70 -18.82
C LEU A 194 -6.48 -9.56 -17.95
N ALA A 195 -6.69 -9.26 -16.68
CA ALA A 195 -5.64 -9.25 -15.67
C ALA A 195 -6.12 -9.87 -14.36
N ASN A 196 -5.28 -10.69 -13.74
CA ASN A 196 -5.56 -11.37 -12.48
C ASN A 196 -4.82 -10.70 -11.32
N CYS A 197 -5.32 -10.86 -10.09
CA CYS A 197 -4.56 -10.54 -8.89
C CYS A 197 -3.19 -11.27 -8.91
N PRO A 198 -2.08 -10.56 -8.59
CA PRO A 198 -1.92 -9.19 -8.08
C PRO A 198 -1.46 -8.18 -9.15
N ALA A 199 -1.97 -8.26 -10.37
CA ALA A 199 -1.50 -7.45 -11.50
C ALA A 199 -1.59 -5.95 -11.22
N ARG A 200 -0.54 -5.21 -11.60
CA ARG A 200 -0.63 -3.77 -11.81
C ARG A 200 -1.14 -3.47 -13.20
N VAL A 201 -2.13 -2.60 -13.28
CA VAL A 201 -2.84 -2.32 -14.52
C VAL A 201 -3.03 -0.83 -14.75
N GLY A 202 -3.00 -0.44 -16.01
CA GLY A 202 -3.59 0.80 -16.51
C GLY A 202 -4.96 0.49 -17.10
N LEU A 203 -5.99 1.21 -16.67
CA LEU A 203 -7.37 1.01 -17.13
C LEU A 203 -7.90 2.29 -17.74
N SER A 204 -8.43 2.21 -18.97
CA SER A 204 -9.28 3.27 -19.52
C SER A 204 -10.73 3.02 -19.12
N LEU A 205 -11.35 4.02 -18.51
CA LEU A 205 -12.69 3.93 -17.93
C LEU A 205 -13.72 4.70 -18.76
N LYS A 206 -14.98 4.23 -18.74
CA LYS A 206 -16.15 4.97 -19.19
C LYS A 206 -17.15 5.04 -18.05
N GLY A 207 -17.84 6.16 -17.88
CA GLY A 207 -18.89 6.35 -16.87
C GLY A 207 -18.45 7.16 -15.65
N ILE A 208 -17.18 7.61 -15.61
CA ILE A 208 -16.66 8.43 -14.52
C ILE A 208 -15.66 9.46 -15.06
N LYS A 209 -15.58 10.64 -14.43
CA LYS A 209 -14.62 11.68 -14.77
C LYS A 209 -13.36 11.60 -13.91
N PRO A 210 -12.21 12.13 -14.37
CA PRO A 210 -10.95 12.07 -13.61
C PRO A 210 -11.00 12.75 -12.25
N ASP A 211 -11.75 13.85 -12.11
CA ASP A 211 -11.93 14.62 -10.88
C ASP A 211 -12.81 13.92 -9.82
N GLU A 212 -13.53 12.88 -10.23
CA GLU A 212 -14.34 12.04 -9.34
C GLU A 212 -13.56 10.85 -8.76
N VAL A 213 -12.31 10.64 -9.21
CA VAL A 213 -11.49 9.47 -8.85
C VAL A 213 -10.30 9.90 -8.00
N GLY A 214 -10.15 9.26 -6.86
CA GLY A 214 -9.05 9.51 -5.92
C GLY A 214 -8.15 8.29 -5.67
N ARG A 215 -6.96 8.56 -5.12
CA ARG A 215 -6.10 7.48 -4.63
C ARG A 215 -6.77 6.74 -3.47
N GLY A 216 -6.79 5.41 -3.57
CA GLY A 216 -7.43 4.54 -2.60
C GLY A 216 -8.90 4.22 -2.91
N ASP A 217 -9.47 4.84 -3.95
CA ASP A 217 -10.78 4.42 -4.45
C ASP A 217 -10.68 3.00 -5.04
N ILE A 218 -11.79 2.29 -5.05
CA ILE A 218 -11.84 0.88 -5.49
C ILE A 218 -12.87 0.73 -6.61
N ILE A 219 -12.45 0.06 -7.67
CA ILE A 219 -13.37 -0.43 -8.71
C ILE A 219 -13.63 -1.90 -8.42
N THR A 220 -14.91 -2.30 -8.29
CA THR A 220 -15.24 -3.61 -7.73
C THR A 220 -16.57 -4.18 -8.18
N SER A 221 -16.66 -5.52 -8.13
CA SER A 221 -17.91 -6.28 -8.09
C SER A 221 -18.24 -6.83 -6.70
N ASP A 222 -17.34 -6.63 -5.71
CA ASP A 222 -17.53 -7.16 -4.35
C ASP A 222 -18.51 -6.30 -3.55
N GLU A 223 -19.68 -6.86 -3.29
CA GLU A 223 -20.73 -6.21 -2.51
C GLU A 223 -20.47 -6.20 -0.99
N SER A 224 -19.44 -6.90 -0.52
CA SER A 224 -19.05 -6.90 0.90
C SER A 224 -18.29 -5.63 1.31
N LEU A 225 -17.82 -4.84 0.35
CA LEU A 225 -17.17 -3.56 0.60
C LEU A 225 -18.21 -2.49 0.97
N LEU A 226 -17.99 -1.84 2.09
CA LEU A 226 -18.88 -0.81 2.62
C LEU A 226 -18.22 0.56 2.55
N VAL A 227 -19.02 1.58 2.31
CA VAL A 227 -18.62 3.00 2.40
C VAL A 227 -19.12 3.53 3.73
N LYS A 228 -18.20 3.86 4.64
CA LYS A 228 -18.52 4.26 6.02
C LYS A 228 -17.93 5.63 6.37
N SER A 229 -18.73 6.48 7.00
CA SER A 229 -18.29 7.75 7.62
C SER A 229 -18.03 7.63 9.12
N GLU A 230 -18.42 6.50 9.71
CA GLU A 230 -18.15 6.13 11.10
C GLU A 230 -17.65 4.70 11.16
N ILE A 231 -16.62 4.45 11.94
CA ILE A 231 -16.07 3.11 12.14
C ILE A 231 -15.78 2.85 13.62
N GLU A 232 -15.92 1.60 14.00
CA GLU A 232 -15.45 1.08 15.28
C GLU A 232 -14.24 0.20 15.02
N VAL A 233 -13.19 0.36 15.85
CA VAL A 233 -11.91 -0.32 15.65
C VAL A 233 -11.45 -0.98 16.94
N ASN A 234 -11.03 -2.23 16.86
CA ASN A 234 -10.33 -2.93 17.94
C ASN A 234 -8.89 -2.38 18.05
N PHE A 235 -8.79 -1.19 18.63
CA PHE A 235 -7.56 -0.42 18.65
C PHE A 235 -6.54 -0.96 19.64
N LYS A 236 -5.28 -1.04 19.20
CA LYS A 236 -4.10 -1.31 20.03
C LYS A 236 -3.10 -0.19 19.81
N GLN A 237 -2.76 0.51 20.90
CA GLN A 237 -1.75 1.57 20.87
C GLN A 237 -0.36 0.99 20.57
N SER A 238 0.42 1.73 19.79
CA SER A 238 1.83 1.44 19.58
C SER A 238 2.61 1.56 20.89
N PRO A 239 3.44 0.58 21.27
CA PRO A 239 4.27 0.67 22.48
C PRO A 239 5.31 1.80 22.38
N PHE A 240 5.59 2.28 21.17
CA PHE A 240 6.54 3.36 20.91
C PHE A 240 5.89 4.75 20.95
N TYR A 241 4.56 4.84 20.88
CA TYR A 241 3.83 6.11 21.03
C TYR A 241 3.55 6.37 22.51
N LYS A 242 4.13 7.44 23.06
CA LYS A 242 4.02 7.79 24.49
C LYS A 242 2.85 8.72 24.80
N GLY A 243 2.18 9.27 23.77
CA GLY A 243 0.99 10.09 23.96
C GLY A 243 -0.25 9.23 24.26
N GLY A 244 -1.30 9.86 24.79
CA GLY A 244 -2.62 9.24 24.93
C GLY A 244 -3.51 9.55 23.74
N ILE A 245 -4.68 8.91 23.71
CA ILE A 245 -5.81 9.27 22.84
C ILE A 245 -6.94 9.83 23.72
N SER A 246 -7.69 10.78 23.17
CA SER A 246 -8.83 11.38 23.86
C SER A 246 -10.00 11.63 22.91
N VAL A 247 -11.20 11.70 23.45
CA VAL A 247 -12.40 12.06 22.69
C VAL A 247 -12.20 13.46 22.09
N ASN A 248 -12.68 13.66 20.88
CA ASN A 248 -12.52 14.85 20.02
C ASN A 248 -11.10 15.09 19.49
N GLN A 249 -10.11 14.29 19.84
CA GLN A 249 -8.77 14.38 19.24
C GLN A 249 -8.84 14.02 17.76
N MET A 250 -8.13 14.80 16.92
CA MET A 250 -7.98 14.52 15.49
C MET A 250 -6.78 13.59 15.25
N CYS A 251 -6.91 12.76 14.25
CA CYS A 251 -5.83 11.94 13.71
C CYS A 251 -6.03 11.70 12.21
N LEU A 252 -5.04 11.17 11.53
CA LEU A 252 -5.25 10.53 10.24
C LEU A 252 -5.40 9.02 10.45
N ILE A 253 -6.19 8.39 9.60
CA ILE A 253 -6.24 6.94 9.50
C ILE A 253 -5.79 6.48 8.13
N SER A 254 -5.18 5.27 8.08
CA SER A 254 -4.81 4.58 6.86
C SER A 254 -5.52 3.24 6.78
N VAL A 255 -6.28 3.02 5.70
CA VAL A 255 -6.93 1.74 5.37
C VAL A 255 -6.62 1.45 3.90
N GLY A 256 -5.79 0.44 3.64
CA GLY A 256 -5.23 0.25 2.29
C GLY A 256 -4.49 1.50 1.81
N LEU A 257 -4.83 2.01 0.62
CA LEU A 257 -4.25 3.24 0.09
C LEU A 257 -4.97 4.51 0.55
N GLN A 258 -6.10 4.38 1.25
CA GLN A 258 -6.88 5.51 1.73
C GLN A 258 -6.22 6.15 2.95
N ILE A 259 -6.04 7.47 2.92
CA ILE A 259 -5.62 8.26 4.08
C ILE A 259 -6.70 9.31 4.31
N LYS A 260 -7.36 9.28 5.46
CA LYS A 260 -8.49 10.16 5.78
C LYS A 260 -8.31 10.79 7.16
N ALA A 261 -8.77 12.03 7.30
CA ALA A 261 -8.88 12.68 8.60
C ALA A 261 -10.04 12.08 9.40
N ALA A 262 -9.79 11.85 10.67
CA ALA A 262 -10.73 11.24 11.58
C ALA A 262 -10.67 11.90 12.96
N LYS A 263 -11.79 11.86 13.65
CA LYS A 263 -11.92 12.34 15.03
C LYS A 263 -12.37 11.18 15.92
N PHE A 264 -11.74 11.01 17.07
CA PHE A 264 -12.19 10.05 18.08
C PHE A 264 -13.54 10.50 18.65
N SER A 265 -14.62 9.78 18.33
CA SER A 265 -15.95 10.01 18.92
C SER A 265 -16.14 9.22 20.22
N SER A 266 -15.38 8.13 20.41
CA SER A 266 -15.30 7.34 21.66
C SER A 266 -13.93 6.70 21.77
N ILE A 267 -13.48 6.42 22.99
CA ILE A 267 -12.21 5.71 23.27
C ILE A 267 -12.42 4.33 23.92
N SER A 268 -13.66 3.99 24.31
CA SER A 268 -14.01 2.68 24.86
C SER A 268 -15.48 2.34 24.57
N PRO A 269 -15.78 1.59 23.50
CA PRO A 269 -14.88 1.14 22.43
C PRO A 269 -14.35 2.31 21.61
N VAL A 270 -13.24 2.10 20.89
CA VAL A 270 -12.70 3.14 20.00
C VAL A 270 -13.58 3.30 18.78
N LYS A 271 -14.18 4.49 18.65
CA LYS A 271 -15.00 4.90 17.49
C LYS A 271 -14.45 6.17 16.89
N LEU A 272 -14.53 6.23 15.57
CA LEU A 272 -14.10 7.38 14.78
C LEU A 272 -15.21 7.90 13.90
N THR A 273 -15.34 9.24 13.84
CA THR A 273 -16.09 9.93 12.80
C THR A 273 -15.08 10.48 11.78
N LEU A 274 -15.33 10.26 10.50
CA LEU A 274 -14.44 10.58 9.38
C LEU A 274 -14.93 11.83 8.66
N GLU A 275 -14.00 12.70 8.23
CA GLU A 275 -14.34 13.87 7.40
C GLU A 275 -14.81 13.47 6.00
N LYS A 276 -14.24 12.41 5.45
CA LYS A 276 -14.65 11.78 4.19
C LYS A 276 -14.79 10.27 4.41
N PRO A 277 -15.79 9.63 3.81
CA PRO A 277 -16.01 8.21 4.01
C PRO A 277 -14.81 7.39 3.53
N ILE A 278 -14.66 6.19 4.10
CA ILE A 278 -13.71 5.17 3.65
C ILE A 278 -14.45 3.96 3.09
N ILE A 279 -13.77 3.28 2.19
CA ILE A 279 -14.14 1.96 1.69
C ILE A 279 -13.47 0.95 2.58
N CYS A 280 -14.24 0.07 3.21
CA CYS A 280 -13.68 -0.95 4.11
C CYS A 280 -14.59 -2.16 4.21
N LYS A 281 -14.03 -3.25 4.71
CA LYS A 281 -14.75 -4.43 5.16
C LYS A 281 -14.32 -4.81 6.57
N LYS A 282 -15.06 -5.71 7.18
CA LYS A 282 -14.76 -6.24 8.50
C LYS A 282 -13.35 -6.85 8.52
N ASN A 283 -12.60 -6.60 9.59
CA ASN A 283 -11.22 -7.01 9.82
C ASN A 283 -10.16 -6.30 8.97
N ASP A 284 -10.49 -5.30 8.16
CA ASP A 284 -9.49 -4.47 7.54
C ASP A 284 -8.61 -3.79 8.58
N ILE A 285 -7.32 -3.71 8.30
CA ILE A 285 -6.35 -3.06 9.19
C ILE A 285 -6.47 -1.55 9.03
N CYS A 286 -6.73 -0.87 10.15
CA CYS A 286 -6.72 0.58 10.26
C CYS A 286 -5.51 1.01 11.08
N LEU A 287 -4.61 1.80 10.48
CA LEU A 287 -3.52 2.47 11.19
C LEU A 287 -3.96 3.87 11.60
N PHE A 288 -3.51 4.30 12.78
CA PHE A 288 -3.76 5.63 13.33
C PHE A 288 -2.48 6.43 13.30
N ILE A 289 -2.53 7.65 12.78
CA ILE A 289 -1.37 8.46 12.47
C ILE A 289 -1.55 9.86 13.05
N LYS A 290 -0.47 10.38 13.61
CA LYS A 290 -0.33 11.78 14.05
C LYS A 290 0.88 12.41 13.35
N PRO A 291 0.69 12.99 12.14
CA PRO A 291 1.81 13.44 11.29
C PRO A 291 2.74 14.45 11.96
N GLU A 292 2.18 15.29 12.83
CA GLU A 292 2.90 16.33 13.57
C GLU A 292 3.70 15.82 14.78
N SER A 293 3.63 14.52 15.09
CA SER A 293 4.40 13.94 16.18
C SER A 293 5.90 14.04 15.92
N THR A 294 6.64 14.56 16.87
CA THR A 294 8.10 14.72 16.77
C THR A 294 8.87 13.42 17.06
N THR A 295 8.20 12.44 17.64
CA THR A 295 8.77 11.12 17.99
C THR A 295 8.34 10.06 16.97
N VAL A 296 7.27 9.34 17.26
CA VAL A 296 6.69 8.31 16.40
C VAL A 296 5.35 8.82 15.89
N ARG A 297 5.18 8.84 14.56
CA ARG A 297 3.93 9.32 13.91
C ARG A 297 2.82 8.27 13.91
N ILE A 298 3.15 6.98 14.10
CA ILE A 298 2.15 5.90 14.17
C ILE A 298 1.70 5.72 15.61
N ILE A 299 0.44 6.10 15.89
CA ILE A 299 -0.17 6.02 17.22
C ILE A 299 -0.47 4.56 17.60
N GLY A 300 -0.97 3.80 16.63
CA GLY A 300 -1.39 2.43 16.83
C GLY A 300 -2.10 1.86 15.61
N SER A 301 -2.65 0.68 15.77
CA SER A 301 -3.41 -0.01 14.72
C SER A 301 -4.57 -0.78 15.32
N GLY A 302 -5.47 -1.24 14.47
CA GLY A 302 -6.54 -2.13 14.88
C GLY A 302 -7.31 -2.68 13.69
N LYS A 303 -8.24 -3.59 13.96
CA LYS A 303 -9.15 -4.15 12.96
C LYS A 303 -10.50 -3.46 13.04
N ILE A 304 -11.06 -3.13 11.88
CA ILE A 304 -12.42 -2.57 11.75
C ILE A 304 -13.44 -3.67 12.06
N ASN A 305 -14.46 -3.31 12.87
CA ASN A 305 -15.55 -4.21 13.27
C ASN A 305 -16.68 -4.30 12.23
#